data_29146ba8814d790c8190e44d00040e84
#
_entry.id   29146ba8814d790c8190e44d00040e84
#
_cell.length_a   1.000
_cell.length_b   1.000
_cell.length_c   1.000
_cell.angle_alpha   90.00
_cell.angle_beta   90.00
_cell.angle_gamma   90.00
#
_symmetry.space_group_name_H-M   'P 1'
#
loop_
_entity.id
_entity.type
_entity.pdbx_description
1 polymer ?
#
loop_
_entity_poly.entity_id
_entity_poly.type
_entity_poly.pdbx_seq_one_letter_code
_entity_poly.pdbx_strand_id
1 'polypeptide(L)'
;MRSYRLEGTGGIERLVRRDEAQPAPKQHEIVVCVRAASLNRRDTMILNGTYPLAPRQGVIPLSDGAGEVVAVGDAVTRFAVGDRITGSYFARWIDGHINAGLIDQLGCTLDGMLTEYAVLDEQWAVRLPDHLDWHQAATLTCAGLTAWNAVTAAEMPKPGQWVLVIGSGGVALFALQFAKLLGCRVVAVSSRSEKLDRLRALGADLVVSTAGMPEWGAAVREQTGGVDLVVETGGPPTFAQSMIACALYGRIVLLTIQDAKGGTVQIPGPVYQRSLATISRLFVGNRTNLEAMLRAISVHRLKPVIDKVFGFDEAQDAYRYFQQGDVFGKVVVDGA
;
A
#
# COMPACT_ATOMS: atom_id res chain seq x y z
N MET A 1 -14.57 -21.31 11.88
CA MET A 1 -14.36 -19.97 11.32
C MET A 1 -14.34 -20.05 9.80
N ARG A 2 -14.78 -19.01 9.12
CA ARG A 2 -14.66 -18.90 7.66
C ARG A 2 -13.31 -18.27 7.30
N SER A 3 -12.68 -18.79 6.28
CA SER A 3 -11.45 -18.25 5.69
C SER A 3 -11.46 -18.41 4.17
N TYR A 4 -10.67 -17.61 3.47
CA TYR A 4 -10.32 -17.89 2.09
C TYR A 4 -8.91 -18.46 2.02
N ARG A 5 -8.74 -19.50 1.21
CA ARG A 5 -7.44 -20.15 0.96
C ARG A 5 -7.06 -20.02 -0.51
N LEU A 6 -5.79 -19.74 -0.76
CA LEU A 6 -5.24 -19.72 -2.12
C LEU A 6 -4.74 -21.13 -2.46
N GLU A 7 -5.55 -21.89 -3.19
CA GLU A 7 -5.25 -23.29 -3.58
C GLU A 7 -4.54 -23.34 -4.94
N GLY A 8 -3.39 -22.69 -5.03
CA GLY A 8 -2.63 -22.50 -6.26
C GLY A 8 -2.76 -21.09 -6.82
N THR A 9 -2.18 -20.88 -7.99
CA THR A 9 -2.19 -19.60 -8.71
C THR A 9 -2.77 -19.76 -10.10
N GLY A 10 -3.07 -18.67 -10.80
CA GLY A 10 -3.50 -18.66 -12.20
C GLY A 10 -4.94 -18.24 -12.46
N GLY A 11 -5.72 -17.96 -11.40
CA GLY A 11 -7.10 -17.47 -11.59
C GLY A 11 -7.91 -17.38 -10.31
N ILE A 12 -9.04 -16.69 -10.41
CA ILE A 12 -9.91 -16.39 -9.26
C ILE A 12 -10.54 -17.64 -8.63
N GLU A 13 -10.68 -18.72 -9.39
CA GLU A 13 -11.19 -20.01 -8.93
C GLU A 13 -10.25 -20.68 -7.92
N ARG A 14 -8.98 -20.24 -7.84
CA ARG A 14 -8.02 -20.68 -6.84
C ARG A 14 -8.21 -20.05 -5.47
N LEU A 15 -8.99 -18.99 -5.38
CA LEU A 15 -9.40 -18.35 -4.13
C LEU A 15 -10.64 -19.07 -3.60
N VAL A 16 -10.45 -20.01 -2.68
CA VAL A 16 -11.50 -20.93 -2.22
C VAL A 16 -11.88 -20.64 -0.78
N ARG A 17 -13.18 -20.47 -0.50
CA ARG A 17 -13.69 -20.35 0.87
C ARG A 17 -13.64 -21.70 1.59
N ARG A 18 -13.22 -21.70 2.85
CA ARG A 18 -13.14 -22.85 3.74
C ARG A 18 -13.80 -22.56 5.07
N ASP A 19 -14.39 -23.59 5.65
CA ASP A 19 -14.85 -23.60 7.03
C ASP A 19 -13.83 -24.41 7.86
N GLU A 20 -13.23 -23.79 8.87
CA GLU A 20 -12.10 -24.32 9.63
C GLU A 20 -12.38 -24.17 11.14
N ALA A 21 -11.65 -24.88 11.97
CA ALA A 21 -11.69 -24.70 13.42
C ALA A 21 -11.19 -23.28 13.78
N GLN A 22 -11.79 -22.66 14.76
CA GLN A 22 -11.26 -21.40 15.31
C GLN A 22 -9.90 -21.69 15.96
N PRO A 23 -8.86 -20.89 15.65
CA PRO A 23 -7.53 -21.10 16.19
C PRO A 23 -7.45 -20.71 17.67
N ALA A 24 -6.54 -21.37 18.40
CA ALA A 24 -6.09 -20.96 19.71
C ALA A 24 -4.67 -20.37 19.64
N PRO A 25 -4.33 -19.38 20.46
CA PRO A 25 -3.00 -18.78 20.44
C PRO A 25 -1.96 -19.69 21.10
N LYS A 26 -0.75 -19.75 20.56
CA LYS A 26 0.41 -20.26 21.27
C LYS A 26 0.98 -19.20 22.22
N GLN A 27 2.05 -19.54 22.92
CA GLN A 27 2.63 -18.78 24.02
C GLN A 27 2.81 -17.28 23.74
N HIS A 28 3.33 -16.89 22.56
CA HIS A 28 3.58 -15.50 22.13
C HIS A 28 2.61 -15.01 21.03
N GLU A 29 1.52 -15.76 20.80
CA GLU A 29 0.57 -15.43 19.75
C GLU A 29 -0.67 -14.73 20.29
N ILE A 30 -1.27 -13.91 19.46
CA ILE A 30 -2.59 -13.32 19.67
C ILE A 30 -3.55 -13.85 18.60
N VAL A 31 -4.80 -14.03 18.96
CA VAL A 31 -5.90 -14.29 18.02
C VAL A 31 -6.67 -13.00 17.83
N VAL A 32 -6.85 -12.65 16.58
CA VAL A 32 -7.49 -11.40 16.14
C VAL A 32 -8.78 -11.74 15.41
N CYS A 33 -9.91 -11.24 15.90
CA CYS A 33 -11.14 -11.21 15.14
C CYS A 33 -11.02 -10.12 14.06
N VAL A 34 -10.86 -10.53 12.82
CA VAL A 34 -10.66 -9.61 11.69
C VAL A 34 -11.97 -8.90 11.37
N ARG A 35 -11.96 -7.58 11.42
CA ARG A 35 -13.13 -6.73 11.16
C ARG A 35 -13.17 -6.21 9.72
N ALA A 36 -12.02 -6.07 9.09
CA ALA A 36 -11.90 -5.72 7.68
C ALA A 36 -10.52 -6.12 7.15
N ALA A 37 -10.44 -6.41 5.86
CA ALA A 37 -9.22 -6.64 5.11
C ALA A 37 -9.21 -5.79 3.83
N SER A 38 -8.07 -5.56 3.20
CA SER A 38 -8.06 -4.76 1.96
C SER A 38 -7.07 -5.26 0.90
N LEU A 39 -7.42 -5.02 -0.36
CA LEU A 39 -6.66 -5.46 -1.51
C LEU A 39 -5.54 -4.48 -1.86
N ASN A 40 -4.47 -5.05 -2.40
CA ASN A 40 -3.33 -4.37 -2.98
C ASN A 40 -2.96 -5.02 -4.33
N ARG A 41 -2.20 -4.31 -5.17
CA ARG A 41 -1.75 -4.83 -6.47
C ARG A 41 -1.02 -6.18 -6.34
N ARG A 42 -0.22 -6.35 -5.27
CA ARG A 42 0.48 -7.61 -5.02
C ARG A 42 -0.45 -8.81 -4.89
N ASP A 43 -1.64 -8.62 -4.33
CA ASP A 43 -2.57 -9.73 -4.07
C ASP A 43 -3.12 -10.28 -5.40
N THR A 44 -3.37 -9.41 -6.38
CA THR A 44 -3.72 -9.86 -7.74
C THR A 44 -2.52 -10.50 -8.46
N MET A 45 -1.30 -10.02 -8.23
CA MET A 45 -0.09 -10.65 -8.79
C MET A 45 0.16 -12.03 -8.18
N ILE A 46 -0.06 -12.21 -6.88
CA ILE A 46 0.04 -13.50 -6.19
C ILE A 46 -1.02 -14.47 -6.75
N LEU A 47 -2.27 -14.03 -6.84
CA LEU A 47 -3.36 -14.82 -7.40
C LEU A 47 -3.05 -15.29 -8.83
N ASN A 48 -2.47 -14.42 -9.66
CA ASN A 48 -2.15 -14.70 -11.06
C ASN A 48 -0.80 -15.43 -11.24
N GLY A 49 -0.03 -15.67 -10.18
CA GLY A 49 1.28 -16.34 -10.25
C GLY A 49 2.40 -15.48 -10.86
N THR A 50 2.24 -14.15 -10.86
CA THR A 50 3.21 -13.19 -11.42
C THR A 50 3.99 -12.43 -10.33
N TYR A 51 3.73 -12.71 -9.07
CA TYR A 51 4.46 -12.11 -7.96
C TYR A 51 5.85 -12.76 -7.82
N PRO A 52 6.93 -11.98 -7.59
CA PRO A 52 8.30 -12.52 -7.57
C PRO A 52 8.56 -13.58 -6.47
N LEU A 53 7.77 -13.56 -5.39
CA LEU A 53 7.85 -14.52 -4.30
C LEU A 53 6.69 -15.50 -4.40
N ALA A 54 6.99 -16.80 -4.46
CA ALA A 54 5.96 -17.83 -4.52
C ALA A 54 5.15 -17.87 -3.21
N PRO A 55 3.81 -17.89 -3.28
CA PRO A 55 2.99 -18.02 -2.09
C PRO A 55 3.09 -19.42 -1.50
N ARG A 56 2.94 -19.53 -0.18
CA ARG A 56 2.74 -20.82 0.49
C ARG A 56 1.43 -21.44 -0.01
N GLN A 57 1.46 -22.72 -0.32
CA GLN A 57 0.25 -23.43 -0.74
C GLN A 57 -0.82 -23.37 0.35
N GLY A 58 -2.04 -23.05 -0.03
CA GLY A 58 -3.18 -22.93 0.88
C GLY A 58 -3.07 -21.74 1.84
N VAL A 59 -2.27 -20.72 1.51
CA VAL A 59 -2.14 -19.51 2.34
C VAL A 59 -3.48 -18.74 2.38
N ILE A 60 -3.80 -18.17 3.54
CA ILE A 60 -4.84 -17.14 3.64
C ILE A 60 -4.28 -15.86 3.01
N PRO A 61 -4.91 -15.29 1.97
CA PRO A 61 -4.39 -14.11 1.30
C PRO A 61 -4.65 -12.81 2.07
N LEU A 62 -4.25 -11.68 1.48
CA LEU A 62 -4.27 -10.30 1.93
C LEU A 62 -3.32 -10.03 3.11
N SER A 63 -2.39 -9.10 2.87
CA SER A 63 -1.49 -8.60 3.92
C SER A 63 -2.18 -7.61 4.85
N ASP A 64 -3.14 -6.88 4.31
CA ASP A 64 -3.79 -5.75 4.96
C ASP A 64 -5.08 -6.18 5.65
N GLY A 65 -5.17 -5.91 6.95
CA GLY A 65 -6.37 -6.13 7.72
C GLY A 65 -6.30 -5.44 9.07
N ALA A 66 -7.46 -5.25 9.67
CA ALA A 66 -7.62 -4.66 10.98
C ALA A 66 -8.62 -5.49 11.80
N GLY A 67 -8.39 -5.61 13.08
CA GLY A 67 -9.26 -6.39 13.94
C GLY A 67 -9.01 -6.15 15.42
N GLU A 68 -9.75 -6.90 16.21
CA GLU A 68 -9.74 -6.85 17.67
C GLU A 68 -9.11 -8.12 18.23
N VAL A 69 -8.20 -7.99 19.19
CA VAL A 69 -7.61 -9.12 19.88
C VAL A 69 -8.69 -9.80 20.74
N VAL A 70 -8.93 -11.08 20.53
CA VAL A 70 -9.94 -11.87 21.23
C VAL A 70 -9.36 -12.95 22.13
N ALA A 71 -8.11 -13.33 21.94
CA ALA A 71 -7.37 -14.23 22.81
C ALA A 71 -5.87 -13.92 22.74
N VAL A 72 -5.16 -14.19 23.83
CA VAL A 72 -3.73 -14.01 23.97
C VAL A 72 -3.09 -15.24 24.58
N GLY A 73 -1.89 -15.59 24.16
CA GLY A 73 -1.08 -16.64 24.77
C GLY A 73 -0.45 -16.19 26.08
N ASP A 74 -0.04 -17.15 26.90
CA ASP A 74 0.38 -16.92 28.31
C ASP A 74 1.62 -16.02 28.47
N ALA A 75 2.45 -15.88 27.44
CA ALA A 75 3.64 -15.02 27.46
C ALA A 75 3.47 -13.72 26.69
N VAL A 76 2.28 -13.41 26.18
CA VAL A 76 2.01 -12.15 25.50
C VAL A 76 2.05 -10.99 26.49
N THR A 77 2.80 -9.96 26.16
CA THR A 77 2.99 -8.76 27.00
C THR A 77 2.58 -7.45 26.31
N ARG A 78 2.54 -7.46 24.95
CA ARG A 78 2.30 -6.24 24.16
C ARG A 78 0.83 -5.91 23.96
N PHE A 79 -0.05 -6.89 24.09
CA PHE A 79 -1.48 -6.74 23.80
C PHE A 79 -2.35 -7.40 24.86
N ALA A 80 -3.59 -6.93 24.95
CA ALA A 80 -4.65 -7.51 25.74
C ALA A 80 -5.89 -7.73 24.87
N VAL A 81 -6.80 -8.58 25.35
CA VAL A 81 -8.13 -8.76 24.73
C VAL A 81 -8.85 -7.40 24.68
N GLY A 82 -9.43 -7.08 23.53
CA GLY A 82 -10.07 -5.79 23.23
C GLY A 82 -9.15 -4.79 22.50
N ASP A 83 -7.83 -5.02 22.43
CA ASP A 83 -6.93 -4.14 21.70
C ASP A 83 -7.26 -4.15 20.19
N ARG A 84 -7.29 -2.95 19.58
CA ARG A 84 -7.46 -2.77 18.14
C ARG A 84 -6.10 -2.81 17.45
N ILE A 85 -5.91 -3.73 16.53
CA ILE A 85 -4.60 -3.96 15.91
C ILE A 85 -4.66 -4.15 14.39
N THR A 86 -3.50 -4.00 13.77
CA THR A 86 -3.18 -4.45 12.41
C THR A 86 -1.88 -5.25 12.41
N GLY A 87 -1.69 -6.16 11.45
CA GLY A 87 -0.44 -6.89 11.27
C GLY A 87 0.58 -6.09 10.44
N SER A 88 1.85 -6.31 10.65
CA SER A 88 2.93 -5.77 9.80
C SER A 88 3.03 -6.54 8.49
N TYR A 89 3.19 -5.84 7.36
CA TYR A 89 3.34 -6.45 6.04
C TYR A 89 4.46 -7.49 6.00
N PHE A 90 5.68 -7.08 6.39
CA PHE A 90 6.79 -7.98 6.65
C PHE A 90 6.77 -8.33 8.14
N ALA A 91 6.28 -9.51 8.45
CA ALA A 91 6.00 -9.94 9.81
C ALA A 91 7.23 -9.84 10.73
N ARG A 92 8.41 -10.20 10.24
CA ARG A 92 9.65 -10.28 11.03
C ARG A 92 10.56 -9.05 10.91
N TRP A 93 10.24 -8.11 10.03
CA TRP A 93 11.06 -6.90 9.86
C TRP A 93 10.64 -5.82 10.86
N ILE A 94 11.26 -5.85 12.03
CA ILE A 94 10.95 -4.92 13.12
C ILE A 94 11.55 -3.55 12.84
N ASP A 95 12.86 -3.49 12.50
CA ASP A 95 13.60 -2.26 12.26
C ASP A 95 14.85 -2.50 11.41
N GLY A 96 15.59 -1.42 11.05
CA GLY A 96 16.83 -1.47 10.29
C GLY A 96 16.66 -1.87 8.83
N HIS A 97 17.73 -2.38 8.22
CA HIS A 97 17.73 -2.78 6.82
C HIS A 97 17.14 -4.18 6.62
N ILE A 98 16.30 -4.33 5.58
CA ILE A 98 15.76 -5.64 5.20
C ILE A 98 16.88 -6.56 4.69
N ASN A 99 16.76 -7.84 4.98
CA ASN A 99 17.61 -8.90 4.46
C ASN A 99 16.78 -10.15 4.12
N ALA A 100 17.41 -11.15 3.52
CA ALA A 100 16.72 -12.37 3.06
C ALA A 100 15.97 -13.14 4.16
N GLY A 101 16.40 -13.04 5.43
CA GLY A 101 15.72 -13.68 6.57
C GLY A 101 14.48 -12.94 7.07
N LEU A 102 14.20 -11.74 6.56
CA LEU A 102 13.11 -10.86 7.00
C LEU A 102 12.01 -10.69 5.96
N ILE A 103 12.03 -11.47 4.87
CA ILE A 103 11.12 -11.30 3.72
C ILE A 103 9.76 -11.98 3.88
N ASP A 104 9.50 -12.64 5.01
CA ASP A 104 8.21 -13.27 5.27
C ASP A 104 7.08 -12.23 5.29
N GLN A 105 6.04 -12.49 4.50
CA GLN A 105 4.95 -11.57 4.22
C GLN A 105 3.60 -12.20 4.58
N LEU A 106 2.76 -11.45 5.28
CA LEU A 106 1.35 -11.81 5.46
C LEU A 106 0.65 -11.88 4.09
N GLY A 107 -0.20 -12.87 3.93
CA GLY A 107 -0.94 -13.10 2.68
C GLY A 107 -0.09 -13.64 1.52
N CYS A 108 1.12 -14.14 1.80
CA CYS A 108 2.01 -14.77 0.80
C CYS A 108 2.74 -15.98 1.39
N THR A 109 3.82 -15.76 2.17
CA THR A 109 4.57 -16.84 2.84
C THR A 109 3.95 -17.21 4.18
N LEU A 110 3.21 -16.29 4.79
CA LEU A 110 2.46 -16.46 6.03
C LEU A 110 0.99 -16.21 5.79
N ASP A 111 0.11 -16.81 6.61
CA ASP A 111 -1.32 -16.55 6.55
C ASP A 111 -1.61 -15.06 6.75
N GLY A 112 -2.54 -14.54 5.94
CA GLY A 112 -2.95 -13.15 5.92
C GLY A 112 -4.27 -12.93 6.64
N MET A 113 -5.01 -11.91 6.17
CA MET A 113 -6.13 -11.32 6.88
C MET A 113 -7.51 -11.58 6.25
N LEU A 114 -7.61 -12.37 5.16
CA LEU A 114 -8.92 -12.71 4.57
C LEU A 114 -9.54 -13.93 5.27
N THR A 115 -9.87 -13.73 6.55
CA THR A 115 -10.38 -14.75 7.47
C THR A 115 -11.16 -14.12 8.62
N GLU A 116 -12.04 -14.87 9.28
CA GLU A 116 -12.71 -14.39 10.50
C GLU A 116 -11.73 -14.20 11.67
N TYR A 117 -10.75 -15.11 11.81
CA TYR A 117 -9.77 -15.05 12.89
C TYR A 117 -8.38 -15.27 12.32
N ALA A 118 -7.48 -14.34 12.59
CA ALA A 118 -6.07 -14.42 12.25
C ALA A 118 -5.24 -14.69 13.50
N VAL A 119 -4.15 -15.47 13.35
CA VAL A 119 -3.15 -15.68 14.40
C VAL A 119 -1.89 -14.91 14.03
N LEU A 120 -1.45 -14.06 14.92
CA LEU A 120 -0.22 -13.27 14.76
C LEU A 120 0.68 -13.46 15.99
N ASP A 121 2.00 -13.53 15.77
CA ASP A 121 2.95 -13.29 16.86
C ASP A 121 2.78 -11.84 17.34
N GLU A 122 2.85 -11.59 18.65
CA GLU A 122 2.69 -10.25 19.21
C GLU A 122 3.68 -9.22 18.63
N GLN A 123 4.85 -9.67 18.13
CA GLN A 123 5.83 -8.80 17.51
C GLN A 123 5.45 -8.34 16.10
N TRP A 124 4.49 -9.02 15.46
CA TRP A 124 4.04 -8.69 14.10
C TRP A 124 2.88 -7.70 14.08
N ALA A 125 2.33 -7.36 15.23
CA ALA A 125 1.15 -6.51 15.34
C ALA A 125 1.49 -5.11 15.89
N VAL A 126 0.64 -4.13 15.51
CA VAL A 126 0.72 -2.74 15.94
C VAL A 126 -0.68 -2.23 16.31
N ARG A 127 -0.77 -1.41 17.38
CA ARG A 127 -2.04 -0.77 17.78
C ARG A 127 -2.50 0.26 16.78
N LEU A 128 -3.78 0.30 16.54
CA LEU A 128 -4.44 1.22 15.61
C LEU A 128 -4.88 2.52 16.30
N PRO A 129 -4.91 3.66 15.58
CA PRO A 129 -5.53 4.89 16.07
C PRO A 129 -7.04 4.72 16.29
N ASP A 130 -7.55 5.24 17.40
CA ASP A 130 -8.97 5.09 17.80
C ASP A 130 -9.96 5.78 16.87
N HIS A 131 -9.54 6.86 16.17
CA HIS A 131 -10.42 7.65 15.30
C HIS A 131 -10.74 6.98 13.95
N LEU A 132 -10.03 5.91 13.59
CA LEU A 132 -10.28 5.18 12.35
C LEU A 132 -11.38 4.13 12.58
N ASP A 133 -12.31 4.04 11.65
CA ASP A 133 -13.15 2.86 11.54
C ASP A 133 -12.36 1.63 11.04
N TRP A 134 -12.97 0.46 11.06
CA TRP A 134 -12.28 -0.77 10.69
C TRP A 134 -11.87 -0.82 9.22
N HIS A 135 -12.72 -0.29 8.33
CA HIS A 135 -12.42 -0.24 6.91
C HIS A 135 -11.20 0.65 6.63
N GLN A 136 -11.16 1.84 7.23
CA GLN A 136 -10.02 2.76 7.13
C GLN A 136 -8.74 2.13 7.69
N ALA A 137 -8.84 1.52 8.87
CA ALA A 137 -7.71 0.89 9.56
C ALA A 137 -7.10 -0.28 8.75
N ALA A 138 -7.95 -1.07 8.06
CA ALA A 138 -7.52 -2.19 7.25
C ALA A 138 -6.71 -1.81 6.00
N THR A 139 -6.52 -0.52 5.67
CA THR A 139 -5.88 -0.09 4.42
C THR A 139 -4.42 0.32 4.54
N LEU A 140 -3.85 0.24 5.74
CA LEU A 140 -2.65 0.99 6.12
C LEU A 140 -1.33 0.27 5.84
N THR A 141 -1.29 -1.06 6.00
CA THR A 141 -0.04 -1.80 6.17
C THR A 141 0.77 -2.00 4.89
N CYS A 142 0.15 -2.06 3.73
CA CYS A 142 0.85 -2.12 2.45
C CYS A 142 0.91 -0.74 1.78
N ALA A 143 -0.22 -0.25 1.27
CA ALA A 143 -0.26 0.98 0.48
C ALA A 143 0.08 2.22 1.33
N GLY A 144 -0.46 2.33 2.54
CA GLY A 144 -0.18 3.44 3.46
C GLY A 144 1.29 3.49 3.84
N LEU A 145 1.85 2.37 4.31
CA LEU A 145 3.24 2.29 4.73
C LEU A 145 4.22 2.50 3.56
N THR A 146 3.90 1.99 2.37
CA THR A 146 4.68 2.25 1.15
C THR A 146 4.74 3.74 0.85
N ALA A 147 3.58 4.42 0.87
CA ALA A 147 3.48 5.85 0.62
C ALA A 147 4.20 6.68 1.69
N TRP A 148 4.06 6.31 2.97
CA TRP A 148 4.77 6.94 4.08
C TRP A 148 6.27 6.89 3.85
N ASN A 149 6.84 5.72 3.59
CA ASN A 149 8.26 5.58 3.35
C ASN A 149 8.72 6.24 2.04
N ALA A 150 7.90 6.23 0.98
CA ALA A 150 8.23 6.94 -0.26
C ALA A 150 8.40 8.44 -0.03
N VAL A 151 7.60 9.01 0.87
CA VAL A 151 7.66 10.43 1.19
C VAL A 151 8.74 10.73 2.24
N THR A 152 8.86 9.92 3.31
CA THR A 152 9.64 10.26 4.50
C THR A 152 11.00 9.58 4.61
N ALA A 153 11.23 8.43 3.94
CA ALA A 153 12.52 7.76 3.98
C ALA A 153 13.58 8.53 3.20
N ALA A 154 14.86 8.35 3.58
CA ALA A 154 15.99 9.11 3.07
C ALA A 154 15.84 10.62 3.38
N GLU A 155 15.69 11.47 2.40
CA GLU A 155 15.50 12.90 2.59
C GLU A 155 14.01 13.27 2.50
N MET A 156 13.43 13.71 3.63
CA MET A 156 12.03 14.13 3.68
C MET A 156 11.86 15.46 2.95
N PRO A 157 10.85 15.63 2.08
CA PRO A 157 10.60 16.90 1.42
C PRO A 157 10.24 17.98 2.45
N LYS A 158 10.71 19.20 2.20
CA LYS A 158 10.46 20.37 3.06
C LYS A 158 9.11 21.00 2.72
N PRO A 159 8.46 21.68 3.68
CA PRO A 159 7.26 22.46 3.40
C PRO A 159 7.45 23.40 2.20
N GLY A 160 6.46 23.45 1.31
CA GLY A 160 6.50 24.24 0.07
C GLY A 160 7.17 23.56 -1.13
N GLN A 161 7.92 22.48 -0.95
CA GLN A 161 8.45 21.69 -2.05
C GLN A 161 7.35 20.91 -2.79
N TRP A 162 7.62 20.58 -4.06
CA TRP A 162 6.67 19.88 -4.90
C TRP A 162 6.85 18.36 -4.83
N VAL A 163 5.76 17.66 -4.58
CA VAL A 163 5.66 16.19 -4.65
C VAL A 163 4.73 15.80 -5.77
N LEU A 164 5.21 14.97 -6.72
CA LEU A 164 4.42 14.41 -7.80
C LEU A 164 3.93 13.01 -7.42
N VAL A 165 2.62 12.77 -7.55
CA VAL A 165 2.00 11.46 -7.38
C VAL A 165 1.36 11.01 -8.70
N ILE A 166 1.50 9.71 -9.02
CA ILE A 166 1.05 9.14 -10.29
C ILE A 166 -0.22 8.31 -10.06
N GLY A 167 -1.32 8.71 -10.71
CA GLY A 167 -2.58 7.99 -10.65
C GLY A 167 -3.40 8.26 -9.39
N SER A 168 -4.37 7.37 -9.13
CA SER A 168 -5.36 7.49 -8.04
C SER A 168 -5.54 6.21 -7.24
N GLY A 169 -4.60 5.29 -7.30
CA GLY A 169 -4.59 4.08 -6.48
C GLY A 169 -4.18 4.37 -5.03
N GLY A 170 -4.26 3.35 -4.18
CA GLY A 170 -4.02 3.49 -2.73
C GLY A 170 -2.71 4.20 -2.39
N VAL A 171 -1.57 3.79 -2.97
CA VAL A 171 -0.27 4.42 -2.69
C VAL A 171 -0.24 5.89 -3.11
N ALA A 172 -0.79 6.23 -4.29
CA ALA A 172 -0.80 7.60 -4.79
C ALA A 172 -1.62 8.53 -3.88
N LEU A 173 -2.80 8.08 -3.43
CA LEU A 173 -3.66 8.91 -2.56
C LEU A 173 -3.07 9.04 -1.15
N PHE A 174 -2.48 7.99 -0.59
CA PHE A 174 -1.75 8.12 0.68
C PHE A 174 -0.54 9.05 0.55
N ALA A 175 0.23 8.97 -0.54
CA ALA A 175 1.38 9.85 -0.76
C ALA A 175 0.94 11.32 -0.89
N LEU A 176 -0.17 11.60 -1.59
CA LEU A 176 -0.79 12.91 -1.65
C LEU A 176 -1.14 13.40 -0.23
N GLN A 177 -1.86 12.60 0.54
CA GLN A 177 -2.27 12.97 1.89
C GLN A 177 -1.07 13.20 2.82
N PHE A 178 -0.04 12.34 2.79
CA PHE A 178 1.16 12.53 3.60
C PHE A 178 1.99 13.73 3.17
N ALA A 179 2.14 13.99 1.86
CA ALA A 179 2.81 15.19 1.36
C ALA A 179 2.10 16.47 1.83
N LYS A 180 0.76 16.51 1.78
CA LYS A 180 -0.03 17.63 2.29
C LYS A 180 0.13 17.80 3.81
N LEU A 181 0.14 16.69 4.56
CA LEU A 181 0.37 16.68 6.01
C LEU A 181 1.73 17.31 6.37
N LEU A 182 2.76 17.12 5.54
CA LEU A 182 4.09 17.69 5.70
C LEU A 182 4.22 19.13 5.16
N GLY A 183 3.14 19.75 4.70
CA GLY A 183 3.13 21.11 4.15
C GLY A 183 3.70 21.23 2.74
N CYS A 184 3.82 20.14 2.01
CA CYS A 184 4.28 20.13 0.62
C CYS A 184 3.16 20.60 -0.34
N ARG A 185 3.56 21.07 -1.51
CA ARG A 185 2.68 21.20 -2.68
C ARG A 185 2.61 19.88 -3.41
N VAL A 186 1.44 19.53 -3.93
CA VAL A 186 1.24 18.25 -4.61
C VAL A 186 0.76 18.43 -6.03
N VAL A 187 1.50 17.82 -6.97
CA VAL A 187 1.02 17.56 -8.32
C VAL A 187 0.46 16.15 -8.37
N ALA A 188 -0.76 15.99 -8.84
CA ALA A 188 -1.33 14.68 -9.12
C ALA A 188 -1.61 14.52 -10.62
N VAL A 189 -1.14 13.44 -11.22
CA VAL A 189 -1.39 13.13 -12.63
C VAL A 189 -2.29 11.90 -12.76
N SER A 190 -3.23 11.92 -13.70
CA SER A 190 -4.12 10.81 -13.96
C SER A 190 -4.48 10.73 -15.45
N SER A 191 -4.57 9.49 -15.98
CA SER A 191 -5.11 9.25 -17.32
C SER A 191 -6.66 9.28 -17.36
N ARG A 192 -7.29 9.40 -16.21
CA ARG A 192 -8.74 9.42 -16.03
C ARG A 192 -9.19 10.83 -15.67
N SER A 193 -9.76 11.55 -16.62
CA SER A 193 -10.19 12.95 -16.44
C SER A 193 -11.25 13.10 -15.34
N GLU A 194 -12.15 12.12 -15.22
CA GLU A 194 -13.20 12.08 -14.20
C GLU A 194 -12.68 11.99 -12.75
N LYS A 195 -11.40 11.66 -12.56
CA LYS A 195 -10.76 11.59 -11.24
C LYS A 195 -10.07 12.88 -10.82
N LEU A 196 -9.85 13.81 -11.74
CA LEU A 196 -9.07 15.02 -11.48
C LEU A 196 -9.70 15.91 -10.40
N ASP A 197 -11.02 16.08 -10.42
CA ASP A 197 -11.72 16.90 -9.41
C ASP A 197 -11.66 16.25 -8.02
N ARG A 198 -11.73 14.93 -7.95
CA ARG A 198 -11.54 14.19 -6.69
C ARG A 198 -10.12 14.36 -6.14
N LEU A 199 -9.09 14.38 -7.01
CA LEU A 199 -7.70 14.65 -6.60
C LEU A 199 -7.53 16.10 -6.08
N ARG A 200 -8.17 17.11 -6.71
CA ARG A 200 -8.20 18.48 -6.19
C ARG A 200 -8.87 18.55 -4.83
N ALA A 201 -10.02 17.89 -4.69
CA ALA A 201 -10.76 17.85 -3.41
C ALA A 201 -9.95 17.20 -2.27
N LEU A 202 -9.03 16.27 -2.58
CA LEU A 202 -8.09 15.68 -1.62
C LEU A 202 -6.89 16.58 -1.30
N GLY A 203 -6.77 17.74 -1.94
CA GLY A 203 -5.73 18.73 -1.64
C GLY A 203 -4.57 18.76 -2.65
N ALA A 204 -4.68 18.15 -3.83
CA ALA A 204 -3.70 18.36 -4.89
C ALA A 204 -3.74 19.83 -5.36
N ASP A 205 -2.59 20.49 -5.31
CA ASP A 205 -2.46 21.91 -5.71
C ASP A 205 -2.46 22.08 -7.23
N LEU A 206 -1.98 21.06 -7.94
CA LEU A 206 -1.99 20.97 -9.39
C LEU A 206 -2.46 19.57 -9.81
N VAL A 207 -3.37 19.51 -10.78
CA VAL A 207 -3.76 18.24 -11.39
C VAL A 207 -3.58 18.31 -12.89
N VAL A 208 -2.98 17.25 -13.47
CA VAL A 208 -2.69 17.19 -14.90
C VAL A 208 -3.28 15.90 -15.47
N SER A 209 -4.07 16.05 -16.54
CA SER A 209 -4.52 14.89 -17.32
C SER A 209 -3.38 14.39 -18.19
N THR A 210 -3.11 13.09 -18.12
CA THR A 210 -2.16 12.45 -19.04
C THR A 210 -2.86 11.86 -20.28
N ALA A 211 -4.21 11.89 -20.31
CA ALA A 211 -4.97 11.44 -21.46
C ALA A 211 -4.72 12.36 -22.68
N GLY A 212 -4.20 11.78 -23.75
CA GLY A 212 -3.86 12.55 -24.95
C GLY A 212 -2.68 13.52 -24.80
N MET A 213 -1.97 13.49 -23.67
CA MET A 213 -0.81 14.34 -23.39
C MET A 213 0.45 13.49 -23.15
N PRO A 214 1.15 13.03 -24.18
CA PRO A 214 2.33 12.19 -24.03
C PRO A 214 3.48 12.91 -23.30
N GLU A 215 3.55 14.24 -23.40
CA GLU A 215 4.60 15.09 -22.81
C GLU A 215 4.18 15.77 -21.50
N TRP A 216 3.35 15.11 -20.69
CA TRP A 216 2.83 15.67 -19.43
C TRP A 216 3.93 16.05 -18.43
N GLY A 217 5.09 15.39 -18.49
CA GLY A 217 6.23 15.72 -17.63
C GLY A 217 6.80 17.12 -17.91
N ALA A 218 6.85 17.53 -19.17
CA ALA A 218 7.25 18.88 -19.55
C ALA A 218 6.23 19.92 -19.04
N ALA A 219 4.93 19.65 -19.19
CA ALA A 219 3.88 20.52 -18.69
C ALA A 219 3.90 20.67 -17.17
N VAL A 220 4.16 19.59 -16.42
CA VAL A 220 4.37 19.66 -14.97
C VAL A 220 5.58 20.53 -14.64
N ARG A 221 6.71 20.31 -15.32
CA ARG A 221 7.94 21.06 -15.08
C ARG A 221 7.77 22.55 -15.36
N GLU A 222 7.07 22.91 -16.44
CA GLU A 222 6.78 24.31 -16.77
C GLU A 222 6.00 25.02 -15.66
N GLN A 223 5.01 24.35 -15.09
CA GLN A 223 4.14 24.92 -14.04
C GLN A 223 4.77 24.93 -12.65
N THR A 224 5.74 24.06 -12.37
CA THR A 224 6.32 23.90 -11.03
C THR A 224 7.76 24.36 -10.90
N GLY A 225 8.47 24.52 -12.02
CA GLY A 225 9.93 24.66 -12.06
C GLY A 225 10.67 23.32 -11.90
N GLY A 226 9.93 22.21 -11.78
CA GLY A 226 10.37 20.87 -11.48
C GLY A 226 9.94 20.42 -10.08
N VAL A 227 9.65 19.12 -9.94
CA VAL A 227 9.21 18.52 -8.68
C VAL A 227 10.37 17.93 -7.88
N ASP A 228 10.40 18.15 -6.58
CA ASP A 228 11.49 17.73 -5.69
C ASP A 228 11.43 16.23 -5.39
N LEU A 229 10.22 15.66 -5.34
CA LEU A 229 9.98 14.24 -5.10
C LEU A 229 8.94 13.70 -6.09
N VAL A 230 9.23 12.57 -6.69
CA VAL A 230 8.26 11.78 -7.46
C VAL A 230 7.98 10.45 -6.74
N VAL A 231 6.73 10.17 -6.44
CA VAL A 231 6.25 8.85 -6.00
C VAL A 231 5.74 8.10 -7.23
N GLU A 232 6.63 7.32 -7.83
CA GLU A 232 6.41 6.68 -9.14
C GLU A 232 5.76 5.31 -8.99
N THR A 233 4.45 5.27 -9.20
CA THR A 233 3.62 4.06 -9.11
C THR A 233 3.23 3.46 -10.47
N GLY A 234 3.41 4.22 -11.56
CA GLY A 234 2.99 3.81 -12.90
C GLY A 234 4.00 2.89 -13.62
N GLY A 235 5.28 3.06 -13.33
CA GLY A 235 6.35 2.24 -13.91
C GLY A 235 6.69 2.59 -15.36
N PRO A 236 6.90 1.57 -16.24
CA PRO A 236 7.39 1.78 -17.61
C PRO A 236 6.63 2.85 -18.41
N PRO A 237 5.29 2.92 -18.36
CA PRO A 237 4.54 3.92 -19.15
C PRO A 237 4.73 5.38 -18.70
N THR A 238 5.12 5.61 -17.45
CA THR A 238 5.14 6.96 -16.86
C THR A 238 6.54 7.45 -16.51
N PHE A 239 7.48 6.54 -16.31
CA PHE A 239 8.79 6.83 -15.73
C PHE A 239 9.59 7.89 -16.50
N ALA A 240 9.60 7.84 -17.82
CA ALA A 240 10.33 8.83 -18.64
C ALA A 240 9.79 10.26 -18.41
N GLN A 241 8.48 10.40 -18.33
CA GLN A 241 7.85 11.69 -18.06
C GLN A 241 8.04 12.14 -16.62
N SER A 242 8.05 11.21 -15.67
CA SER A 242 8.39 11.47 -14.25
C SER A 242 9.82 12.04 -14.14
N MET A 243 10.76 11.51 -14.89
CA MET A 243 12.11 12.06 -14.95
C MET A 243 12.17 13.47 -15.56
N ILE A 244 11.37 13.74 -16.60
CA ILE A 244 11.28 15.08 -17.20
C ILE A 244 10.69 16.08 -16.22
N ALA A 245 9.67 15.68 -15.45
CA ALA A 245 9.03 16.52 -14.44
C ALA A 245 9.94 16.81 -13.23
N CYS A 246 10.90 15.92 -12.95
CA CYS A 246 11.76 16.00 -11.76
C CYS A 246 12.69 17.23 -11.81
N ALA A 247 12.84 17.91 -10.68
CA ALA A 247 13.77 19.02 -10.51
C ALA A 247 15.23 18.56 -10.62
N LEU A 248 16.15 19.51 -10.77
CA LEU A 248 17.58 19.24 -10.62
C LEU A 248 17.85 18.77 -9.17
N TYR A 249 18.60 17.67 -9.03
CA TYR A 249 18.80 16.98 -7.74
C TYR A 249 17.53 16.46 -7.08
N GLY A 250 16.39 16.40 -7.79
CA GLY A 250 15.18 15.82 -7.27
C GLY A 250 15.29 14.30 -7.07
N ARG A 251 14.31 13.73 -6.41
CA ARG A 251 14.29 12.32 -6.04
C ARG A 251 13.10 11.60 -6.66
N ILE A 252 13.32 10.40 -7.18
CA ILE A 252 12.28 9.53 -7.72
C ILE A 252 12.27 8.22 -6.91
N VAL A 253 11.16 7.95 -6.23
CA VAL A 253 10.93 6.67 -5.57
C VAL A 253 10.13 5.78 -6.50
N LEU A 254 10.82 4.81 -7.12
CA LEU A 254 10.28 3.92 -8.12
C LEU A 254 9.69 2.67 -7.46
N LEU A 255 8.37 2.53 -7.48
CA LEU A 255 7.65 1.43 -6.84
C LEU A 255 7.30 0.31 -7.81
N THR A 256 7.10 0.65 -9.09
CA THR A 256 6.74 -0.30 -10.15
C THR A 256 7.83 -0.30 -11.22
N ILE A 257 8.52 -1.42 -11.40
CA ILE A 257 9.61 -1.55 -12.39
C ILE A 257 9.21 -2.31 -13.65
N GLN A 258 8.10 -3.04 -13.59
CA GLN A 258 7.59 -3.86 -14.69
C GLN A 258 6.08 -3.67 -14.81
N ASP A 259 5.59 -3.53 -16.02
CA ASP A 259 4.16 -3.50 -16.29
C ASP A 259 3.57 -4.93 -16.45
N ALA A 260 2.25 -5.00 -16.60
CA ALA A 260 1.54 -6.27 -16.76
C ALA A 260 1.88 -7.00 -18.09
N LYS A 261 2.52 -6.32 -19.05
CA LYS A 261 2.91 -6.86 -20.34
C LYS A 261 4.39 -7.29 -20.38
N GLY A 262 5.10 -7.19 -19.24
CA GLY A 262 6.51 -7.52 -19.13
C GLY A 262 7.48 -6.41 -19.56
N GLY A 263 6.96 -5.22 -19.89
CA GLY A 263 7.77 -4.04 -20.16
C GLY A 263 8.53 -3.60 -18.90
N THR A 264 9.80 -3.21 -19.07
CA THR A 264 10.66 -2.75 -17.97
C THR A 264 10.91 -1.25 -18.06
N VAL A 265 11.18 -0.63 -16.92
CA VAL A 265 11.57 0.78 -16.87
C VAL A 265 12.87 1.00 -17.64
N GLN A 266 12.84 1.95 -18.56
CA GLN A 266 14.00 2.42 -19.30
C GLN A 266 14.43 3.80 -18.77
N ILE A 267 15.72 3.96 -18.49
CA ILE A 267 16.27 5.26 -18.07
C ILE A 267 16.69 6.05 -19.33
N PRO A 268 15.99 7.15 -19.65
CA PRO A 268 16.39 7.97 -20.80
C PRO A 268 17.70 8.71 -20.48
N GLY A 269 18.80 8.22 -21.01
CA GLY A 269 20.15 8.68 -20.67
C GLY A 269 20.34 10.19 -20.70
N PRO A 270 19.95 10.90 -21.79
CA PRO A 270 20.11 12.36 -21.86
C PRO A 270 19.30 13.11 -20.80
N VAL A 271 18.10 12.62 -20.45
CA VAL A 271 17.26 13.23 -19.41
C VAL A 271 17.88 12.99 -18.02
N TYR A 272 18.32 11.75 -17.75
CA TYR A 272 18.98 11.39 -16.51
C TYR A 272 20.25 12.19 -16.26
N GLN A 273 21.10 12.31 -17.27
CA GLN A 273 22.35 13.07 -17.19
C GLN A 273 22.12 14.55 -16.84
N ARG A 274 21.02 15.14 -17.30
CA ARG A 274 20.69 16.55 -17.04
C ARG A 274 19.96 16.77 -15.71
N SER A 275 19.27 15.76 -15.17
CA SER A 275 18.46 15.90 -13.97
C SER A 275 19.27 15.81 -12.69
N LEU A 276 20.41 15.08 -12.69
CA LEU A 276 21.16 14.70 -11.49
C LEU A 276 20.26 14.07 -10.42
N ALA A 277 19.14 13.46 -10.84
CA ALA A 277 18.14 12.92 -9.94
C ALA A 277 18.61 11.64 -9.28
N THR A 278 18.21 11.45 -8.02
CA THR A 278 18.37 10.17 -7.33
C THR A 278 17.17 9.28 -7.62
N ILE A 279 17.41 8.06 -8.14
CA ILE A 279 16.38 7.05 -8.32
C ILE A 279 16.58 5.97 -7.26
N SER A 280 15.56 5.74 -6.45
CA SER A 280 15.59 4.73 -5.39
C SER A 280 14.39 3.81 -5.47
N ARG A 281 14.52 2.62 -4.87
CA ARG A 281 13.42 1.68 -4.65
C ARG A 281 13.25 1.44 -3.16
N LEU A 282 12.04 1.07 -2.77
CA LEU A 282 11.78 0.61 -1.41
C LEU A 282 10.88 -0.64 -1.41
N PHE A 283 10.90 -1.36 -0.32
CA PHE A 283 9.96 -2.42 -0.02
C PHE A 283 9.08 -1.96 1.15
N VAL A 284 7.85 -1.56 0.87
CA VAL A 284 6.82 -1.22 1.87
C VAL A 284 7.40 -0.48 3.10
N GLY A 285 7.85 -1.23 4.12
CA GLY A 285 8.49 -0.73 5.33
C GLY A 285 8.47 -1.76 6.45
N ASN A 286 9.15 -1.43 7.55
CA ASN A 286 9.24 -2.22 8.77
C ASN A 286 8.17 -1.80 9.80
N ARG A 287 8.10 -2.52 10.93
CA ARG A 287 7.15 -2.22 12.01
C ARG A 287 7.38 -0.84 12.61
N THR A 288 8.62 -0.43 12.84
CA THR A 288 8.93 0.90 13.39
C THR A 288 8.43 2.03 12.48
N ASN A 289 8.56 1.85 11.14
CA ASN A 289 7.99 2.80 10.18
C ASN A 289 6.45 2.81 10.24
N LEU A 290 5.82 1.64 10.38
CA LEU A 290 4.36 1.54 10.54
C LEU A 290 3.90 2.28 11.80
N GLU A 291 4.55 2.08 12.92
CA GLU A 291 4.25 2.78 14.17
C GLU A 291 4.42 4.31 14.03
N ALA A 292 5.47 4.76 13.33
CA ALA A 292 5.68 6.19 13.05
C ALA A 292 4.58 6.78 12.18
N MET A 293 4.18 6.07 11.11
CA MET A 293 3.06 6.46 10.26
C MET A 293 1.76 6.55 11.06
N LEU A 294 1.46 5.56 11.90
CA LEU A 294 0.22 5.54 12.69
C LEU A 294 0.18 6.68 13.72
N ARG A 295 1.33 7.07 14.31
CA ARG A 295 1.40 8.29 15.14
C ARG A 295 1.05 9.54 14.35
N ALA A 296 1.60 9.72 13.15
CA ALA A 296 1.27 10.86 12.30
C ALA A 296 -0.23 10.87 11.89
N ILE A 297 -0.77 9.71 11.49
CA ILE A 297 -2.19 9.54 11.18
C ILE A 297 -3.05 9.91 12.39
N SER A 298 -2.66 9.50 13.60
CA SER A 298 -3.40 9.79 14.83
C SER A 298 -3.41 11.29 15.14
N VAL A 299 -2.25 11.94 15.13
CA VAL A 299 -2.11 13.38 15.43
C VAL A 299 -2.93 14.23 14.47
N HIS A 300 -2.88 13.93 13.18
CA HIS A 300 -3.56 14.71 12.15
C HIS A 300 -4.97 14.20 11.83
N ARG A 301 -5.42 13.13 12.49
CA ARG A 301 -6.72 12.48 12.25
C ARG A 301 -6.98 12.19 10.77
N LEU A 302 -5.90 11.82 10.05
CA LEU A 302 -5.97 11.50 8.64
C LEU A 302 -6.88 10.28 8.42
N LYS A 303 -7.73 10.36 7.40
CA LYS A 303 -8.64 9.28 7.00
C LYS A 303 -8.23 8.76 5.63
N PRO A 304 -7.95 7.45 5.49
CA PRO A 304 -7.74 6.79 4.21
C PRO A 304 -8.93 6.93 3.26
N VAL A 305 -8.64 6.97 1.96
CA VAL A 305 -9.68 7.01 0.93
C VAL A 305 -10.05 5.57 0.55
N ILE A 306 -11.31 5.23 0.74
CA ILE A 306 -11.89 3.94 0.35
C ILE A 306 -12.74 4.15 -0.90
N ASP A 307 -12.53 3.30 -1.90
CA ASP A 307 -13.29 3.30 -3.14
C ASP A 307 -14.56 2.48 -3.00
N LYS A 308 -14.41 1.23 -2.57
CA LYS A 308 -15.53 0.31 -2.42
C LYS A 308 -15.29 -0.71 -1.30
N VAL A 309 -16.37 -1.08 -0.63
CA VAL A 309 -16.42 -2.15 0.36
C VAL A 309 -17.26 -3.30 -0.20
N PHE A 310 -16.78 -4.53 -0.03
CA PHE A 310 -17.46 -5.77 -0.38
C PHE A 310 -17.68 -6.59 0.89
N GLY A 311 -18.73 -7.37 0.93
CA GLY A 311 -18.94 -8.35 2.00
C GLY A 311 -17.91 -9.48 1.96
N PHE A 312 -17.72 -10.18 3.10
CA PHE A 312 -16.78 -11.30 3.18
C PHE A 312 -17.01 -12.36 2.09
N ASP A 313 -18.26 -12.73 1.85
CA ASP A 313 -18.62 -13.73 0.85
C ASP A 313 -18.47 -13.23 -0.59
N GLU A 314 -18.27 -11.94 -0.79
CA GLU A 314 -18.01 -11.28 -2.09
C GLU A 314 -16.50 -11.08 -2.38
N ALA A 315 -15.60 -11.74 -1.63
CA ALA A 315 -14.16 -11.55 -1.77
C ALA A 315 -13.65 -11.77 -3.20
N GLN A 316 -14.19 -12.77 -3.92
CA GLN A 316 -13.84 -12.98 -5.33
C GLN A 316 -14.27 -11.80 -6.23
N ASP A 317 -15.41 -11.17 -5.96
CA ASP A 317 -15.89 -10.00 -6.71
C ASP A 317 -15.06 -8.76 -6.38
N ALA A 318 -14.58 -8.62 -5.13
CA ALA A 318 -13.61 -7.60 -4.76
C ALA A 318 -12.31 -7.72 -5.57
N TYR A 319 -11.78 -8.93 -5.74
CA TYR A 319 -10.61 -9.17 -6.59
C TYR A 319 -10.89 -8.84 -8.07
N ARG A 320 -12.02 -9.28 -8.63
CA ARG A 320 -12.42 -8.95 -10.01
C ARG A 320 -12.53 -7.45 -10.21
N TYR A 321 -13.20 -6.76 -9.29
CA TYR A 321 -13.32 -5.30 -9.32
C TYR A 321 -11.97 -4.61 -9.29
N PHE A 322 -11.08 -5.03 -8.37
CA PHE A 322 -9.75 -4.47 -8.24
C PHE A 322 -8.88 -4.69 -9.49
N GLN A 323 -9.00 -5.85 -10.15
CA GLN A 323 -8.29 -6.19 -11.39
C GLN A 323 -8.70 -5.32 -12.59
N GLN A 324 -9.90 -4.75 -12.60
CA GLN A 324 -10.34 -3.81 -13.65
C GLN A 324 -9.50 -2.52 -13.65
N GLY A 325 -8.83 -2.20 -12.53
CA GLY A 325 -7.85 -1.12 -12.44
C GLY A 325 -8.43 0.29 -12.40
N ASP A 326 -9.76 0.44 -12.25
CA ASP A 326 -10.43 1.74 -12.20
C ASP A 326 -10.80 2.17 -10.77
N VAL A 327 -9.90 1.93 -9.83
CA VAL A 327 -10.11 2.25 -8.42
C VAL A 327 -9.66 3.68 -8.08
N PHE A 328 -10.29 4.27 -7.05
CA PHE A 328 -9.88 5.54 -6.46
C PHE A 328 -9.62 5.37 -4.97
N GLY A 329 -8.42 4.93 -4.63
CA GLY A 329 -8.04 4.60 -3.25
C GLY A 329 -7.98 3.09 -3.01
N LYS A 330 -8.64 2.61 -1.95
CA LYS A 330 -8.56 1.22 -1.49
C LYS A 330 -9.89 0.48 -1.67
N VAL A 331 -9.77 -0.80 -2.02
CA VAL A 331 -10.88 -1.75 -2.03
C VAL A 331 -10.79 -2.59 -0.76
N VAL A 332 -11.89 -2.67 -0.02
CA VAL A 332 -11.98 -3.31 1.29
C VAL A 332 -12.93 -4.50 1.20
N VAL A 333 -12.61 -5.55 1.92
CA VAL A 333 -13.51 -6.68 2.20
C VAL A 333 -13.86 -6.59 3.69
N ASP A 334 -15.15 -6.54 3.98
CA ASP A 334 -15.66 -6.49 5.35
C ASP A 334 -15.33 -7.78 6.11
N GLY A 335 -15.25 -7.70 7.40
CA GLY A 335 -15.07 -8.87 8.26
C GLY A 335 -16.27 -9.80 8.20
N ALA A 336 -16.04 -11.05 8.45
CA ALA A 336 -17.08 -12.09 8.43
C ALA A 336 -17.96 -12.06 9.68
#